data_0bbaceb47fa9c470a53ef20b4970aa81
#
_entry.id   0bbaceb47fa9c470a53ef20b4970aa81
#
_cell.length_a   1.000
_cell.length_b   1.000
_cell.length_c   1.000
_cell.angle_alpha   90.00
_cell.angle_beta   90.00
_cell.angle_gamma   90.00
#
_symmetry.space_group_name_H-M   'P 1'
#
loop_
_entity.id
_entity.type
_entity.pdbx_description
1 polymer ?
#
loop_
_entity_poly.entity_id
_entity_poly.type
_entity_poly.pdbx_seq_one_letter_code
_entity_poly.pdbx_strand_id
1 'polypeptide(L)'
;MSKLVGTSPNQIPSNADLGTMAYQNYDTVAPVLMAGKKNYIINGDFRISQRGDYTSAYTNASNTAVTTVDRWQNRPYGSGSQTITHNKNITLPNGIKTNSLRIENGSNTDCSFFHIIQSVESEEWMSGRTFTISYWYKTNSTEMQPRYCDSIGCFKPDVYLIPDEEWHFISWKIPMPTNVPFGSGIQIHPAFQKKSSDPLDPGDYIEFALVQMELGDVATSYEWRSFNEELLLAYRYYQTHTVLGSGTWNGPGSFFCVVNSPVPMREVPVISTKSGGWSNINIEYDDAYNVTGGSVTHGSVQGSTDISDVSKFVVTLTTSGSQTTGYGGVAVCDRNNDWFVLDADL
;
A
#
# COMPACT_ATOMS: atom_id res chain seq x y z
N MET A 1 43.55 5.55 -20.29
CA MET A 1 44.15 6.68 -19.55
C MET A 1 43.01 7.40 -18.82
N SER A 2 43.01 7.39 -17.50
CA SER A 2 42.03 8.17 -16.74
C SER A 2 42.36 9.65 -16.96
N LYS A 3 41.41 10.39 -17.51
CA LYS A 3 41.53 11.84 -17.67
C LYS A 3 41.55 12.45 -16.27
N LEU A 4 42.65 13.09 -15.88
CA LEU A 4 42.70 13.89 -14.66
C LEU A 4 41.67 15.02 -14.78
N VAL A 5 40.85 15.16 -13.76
CA VAL A 5 39.88 16.24 -13.66
C VAL A 5 40.65 17.53 -13.47
N GLY A 6 40.65 18.38 -14.49
CA GLY A 6 41.47 19.61 -14.53
C GLY A 6 42.87 19.36 -15.08
N THR A 7 43.43 20.38 -15.68
CA THR A 7 44.76 20.35 -16.32
C THR A 7 45.90 20.94 -15.47
N SER A 8 45.57 21.45 -14.31
CA SER A 8 46.52 22.07 -13.36
C SER A 8 46.17 21.71 -11.92
N PRO A 9 47.18 21.65 -11.01
CA PRO A 9 46.91 21.53 -9.57
C PRO A 9 45.99 22.66 -9.12
N ASN A 10 44.93 22.34 -8.38
CA ASN A 10 43.91 23.27 -7.89
C ASN A 10 43.00 23.90 -8.95
N GLN A 11 42.91 23.35 -10.15
CA GLN A 11 41.91 23.77 -11.11
C GLN A 11 40.52 23.29 -10.70
N ILE A 12 39.58 24.22 -10.62
CA ILE A 12 38.16 23.86 -10.45
C ILE A 12 37.72 23.11 -11.71
N PRO A 13 37.15 21.89 -11.59
CA PRO A 13 36.65 21.20 -12.76
C PRO A 13 35.67 22.04 -13.55
N SER A 14 35.83 22.07 -14.87
CA SER A 14 34.84 22.71 -15.72
C SER A 14 33.53 21.85 -15.72
N ASN A 15 32.44 22.47 -16.11
CA ASN A 15 31.18 21.77 -16.28
C ASN A 15 31.29 20.55 -17.18
N ALA A 16 32.20 20.54 -18.16
CA ALA A 16 32.46 19.41 -19.05
C ALA A 16 33.18 18.24 -18.34
N ASP A 17 33.83 18.48 -17.22
CA ASP A 17 34.57 17.48 -16.45
C ASP A 17 33.69 16.83 -15.36
N LEU A 18 32.59 17.49 -15.02
CA LEU A 18 31.60 17.00 -14.07
C LEU A 18 30.57 16.16 -14.84
N GLY A 19 30.26 14.98 -14.37
CA GLY A 19 29.21 14.16 -14.97
C GLY A 19 27.83 14.82 -14.94
N THR A 20 26.88 14.29 -15.68
CA THR A 20 25.51 14.82 -15.80
C THR A 20 24.82 15.13 -14.47
N MET A 21 25.22 14.48 -13.39
CA MET A 21 24.69 14.77 -12.05
C MET A 21 25.08 16.16 -11.53
N ALA A 22 26.22 16.69 -11.94
CA ALA A 22 26.66 18.03 -11.52
C ALA A 22 25.90 19.17 -12.21
N TYR A 23 25.16 18.83 -13.26
CA TYR A 23 24.29 19.78 -13.99
C TYR A 23 22.82 19.67 -13.57
N GLN A 24 22.49 18.70 -12.76
CA GLN A 24 21.12 18.64 -12.26
C GLN A 24 20.89 19.82 -11.34
N ASN A 25 19.87 20.60 -11.67
CA ASN A 25 19.51 21.76 -10.91
C ASN A 25 19.28 21.34 -9.44
N TYR A 26 19.78 22.12 -8.49
CA TYR A 26 19.58 21.89 -7.05
C TYR A 26 18.11 21.63 -6.71
N ASP A 27 17.18 22.32 -7.37
CA ASP A 27 15.74 22.15 -7.21
C ASP A 27 15.23 20.77 -7.65
N THR A 28 16.01 20.05 -8.48
CA THR A 28 15.64 18.70 -8.96
C THR A 28 16.31 17.60 -8.13
N VAL A 29 17.54 17.83 -7.68
CA VAL A 29 18.35 16.82 -6.96
C VAL A 29 18.21 16.95 -5.44
N ALA A 30 18.18 18.19 -4.93
CA ALA A 30 18.15 18.42 -3.50
C ALA A 30 16.90 17.85 -2.79
N PRO A 31 15.68 17.91 -3.34
CA PRO A 31 14.52 17.28 -2.73
C PRO A 31 14.65 15.75 -2.65
N VAL A 32 15.26 15.11 -3.65
CA VAL A 32 15.51 13.65 -3.66
C VAL A 32 16.51 13.27 -2.57
N LEU A 33 17.59 14.05 -2.44
CA LEU A 33 18.62 13.84 -1.42
C LEU A 33 18.10 14.16 -0.01
N MET A 34 17.25 15.18 0.12
CA MET A 34 16.69 15.61 1.40
C MET A 34 15.50 14.79 1.85
N ALA A 35 14.74 14.22 0.93
CA ALA A 35 13.55 13.41 1.26
C ALA A 35 13.89 12.05 1.88
N GLY A 36 15.12 11.58 1.77
CA GLY A 36 15.53 10.24 2.29
C GLY A 36 14.71 9.07 1.75
N LYS A 37 13.81 9.33 0.80
CA LYS A 37 12.84 8.39 0.25
C LYS A 37 12.78 8.60 -1.26
N LYS A 38 13.30 7.65 -2.00
CA LYS A 38 13.31 7.69 -3.46
C LYS A 38 12.00 7.14 -4.04
N ASN A 39 11.54 5.99 -3.53
CA ASN A 39 10.33 5.33 -4.00
C ASN A 39 9.11 5.76 -3.17
N TYR A 40 8.12 6.37 -3.80
CA TYR A 40 6.85 6.78 -3.17
C TYR A 40 5.83 5.64 -3.11
N ILE A 41 6.05 4.57 -3.88
CA ILE A 41 5.25 3.35 -3.78
C ILE A 41 5.68 2.58 -2.52
N ILE A 42 4.71 2.14 -1.76
CA ILE A 42 4.89 1.26 -0.60
C ILE A 42 4.59 -0.16 -1.06
N ASN A 43 5.42 -1.12 -0.65
CA ASN A 43 5.25 -2.53 -1.01
C ASN A 43 5.22 -2.77 -2.53
N GLY A 44 6.09 -2.08 -3.27
CA GLY A 44 6.19 -2.22 -4.73
C GLY A 44 6.80 -3.55 -5.17
N ASP A 45 7.41 -4.30 -4.27
CA ASP A 45 7.91 -5.67 -4.47
C ASP A 45 6.99 -6.74 -3.86
N PHE A 46 5.82 -6.33 -3.36
CA PHE A 46 4.73 -7.19 -2.87
C PHE A 46 5.10 -8.13 -1.72
N ARG A 47 6.12 -7.80 -0.91
CA ARG A 47 6.57 -8.70 0.16
C ARG A 47 5.73 -8.64 1.43
N ILE A 48 4.95 -7.58 1.64
CA ILE A 48 4.10 -7.39 2.81
C ILE A 48 2.67 -7.78 2.45
N SER A 49 2.12 -8.75 3.18
CA SER A 49 0.76 -9.25 2.97
C SER A 49 0.12 -9.64 4.30
N GLN A 50 -0.25 -8.64 5.10
CA GLN A 50 -0.83 -8.82 6.44
C GLN A 50 -2.28 -9.32 6.38
N ARG A 51 -3.02 -8.94 5.32
CA ARG A 51 -4.45 -9.26 5.16
C ARG A 51 -4.69 -10.72 4.77
N GLY A 52 -3.71 -11.39 4.18
CA GLY A 52 -3.80 -12.79 3.78
C GLY A 52 -2.66 -13.22 2.87
N ASP A 53 -2.59 -14.51 2.64
CA ASP A 53 -1.64 -15.10 1.70
C ASP A 53 -2.38 -15.43 0.39
N TYR A 54 -2.17 -14.62 -0.61
CA TYR A 54 -2.79 -14.75 -1.94
C TYR A 54 -1.97 -15.65 -2.89
N THR A 55 -1.13 -16.52 -2.36
CA THR A 55 -0.38 -17.53 -3.15
C THR A 55 -1.30 -18.56 -3.79
N SER A 56 -2.48 -18.79 -3.22
CA SER A 56 -3.61 -19.44 -3.89
C SER A 56 -4.48 -18.36 -4.52
N ALA A 57 -4.99 -18.62 -5.72
CA ALA A 57 -5.82 -17.67 -6.46
C ALA A 57 -7.06 -17.27 -5.64
N TYR A 58 -7.22 -15.96 -5.45
CA TYR A 58 -8.38 -15.36 -4.78
C TYR A 58 -9.25 -14.65 -5.82
N THR A 59 -10.51 -15.00 -5.91
CA THR A 59 -11.45 -14.37 -6.84
C THR A 59 -12.17 -13.22 -6.16
N ASN A 60 -12.00 -12.02 -6.66
CA ASN A 60 -12.72 -10.84 -6.23
C ASN A 60 -13.97 -10.62 -7.08
N ALA A 61 -15.10 -10.45 -6.40
CA ALA A 61 -16.38 -10.22 -7.05
C ALA A 61 -16.51 -8.79 -7.59
N SER A 62 -17.43 -8.61 -8.53
CA SER A 62 -17.72 -7.31 -9.15
C SER A 62 -18.02 -6.20 -8.13
N ASN A 63 -17.50 -5.02 -8.41
CA ASN A 63 -17.71 -3.79 -7.64
C ASN A 63 -17.29 -3.82 -6.17
N THR A 64 -16.63 -4.89 -5.74
CA THR A 64 -16.09 -4.99 -4.39
C THR A 64 -14.63 -4.54 -4.41
N ALA A 65 -14.31 -3.50 -3.66
CA ALA A 65 -12.93 -3.09 -3.44
C ALA A 65 -12.31 -4.02 -2.39
N VAL A 66 -11.18 -4.65 -2.72
CA VAL A 66 -10.43 -5.52 -1.83
C VAL A 66 -8.98 -5.10 -1.85
N THR A 67 -8.44 -4.80 -0.68
CA THR A 67 -6.99 -4.65 -0.52
C THR A 67 -6.38 -6.04 -0.52
N THR A 68 -5.51 -6.29 -1.48
CA THR A 68 -4.82 -7.58 -1.70
C THR A 68 -3.57 -7.66 -0.81
N VAL A 69 -2.37 -7.72 -1.39
CA VAL A 69 -1.16 -7.44 -0.62
C VAL A 69 -1.18 -6.00 -0.15
N ASP A 70 -0.55 -5.70 0.97
CA ASP A 70 -0.69 -4.39 1.62
C ASP A 70 -0.45 -3.23 0.66
N ARG A 71 -1.32 -2.23 0.74
CA ARG A 71 -1.36 -1.02 -0.08
C ARG A 71 -1.90 -1.20 -1.50
N TRP A 72 -2.15 -2.41 -1.98
CA TRP A 72 -2.67 -2.66 -3.32
C TRP A 72 -4.12 -3.10 -3.29
N GLN A 73 -5.00 -2.30 -3.90
CA GLN A 73 -6.41 -2.58 -4.02
C GLN A 73 -6.76 -3.11 -5.41
N ASN A 74 -7.65 -4.08 -5.46
CA ASN A 74 -8.33 -4.51 -6.67
C ASN A 74 -9.82 -4.25 -6.54
N ARG A 75 -10.44 -3.72 -7.60
CA ARG A 75 -11.88 -3.51 -7.69
C ARG A 75 -12.35 -3.79 -9.12
N PRO A 76 -12.81 -5.01 -9.42
CA PRO A 76 -13.40 -5.31 -10.71
C PRO A 76 -14.65 -4.45 -10.97
N TYR A 77 -14.83 -3.99 -12.18
CA TYR A 77 -15.99 -3.21 -12.58
C TYR A 77 -16.92 -4.04 -13.49
N GLY A 78 -18.19 -3.67 -13.53
CA GLY A 78 -19.21 -4.39 -14.29
C GLY A 78 -19.69 -5.61 -13.52
N SER A 79 -20.14 -6.63 -14.20
CA SER A 79 -20.56 -7.92 -13.62
C SER A 79 -19.40 -8.93 -13.52
N GLY A 80 -18.18 -8.50 -13.84
CA GLY A 80 -16.98 -9.34 -13.88
C GLY A 80 -16.39 -9.66 -12.52
N SER A 81 -15.56 -10.67 -12.51
CA SER A 81 -14.69 -11.00 -11.38
C SER A 81 -13.25 -11.03 -11.85
N GLN A 82 -12.32 -10.73 -10.95
CA GLN A 82 -10.89 -10.85 -11.23
C GLN A 82 -10.25 -11.76 -10.20
N THR A 83 -9.34 -12.59 -10.67
CA THR A 83 -8.55 -13.49 -9.82
C THR A 83 -7.21 -12.85 -9.52
N ILE A 84 -6.87 -12.77 -8.24
CA ILE A 84 -5.61 -12.20 -7.76
C ILE A 84 -4.72 -13.34 -7.30
N THR A 85 -3.46 -13.33 -7.72
CA THR A 85 -2.45 -14.29 -7.28
C THR A 85 -1.17 -13.57 -6.91
N HIS A 86 -0.68 -13.82 -5.72
CA HIS A 86 0.61 -13.34 -5.23
C HIS A 86 1.67 -14.42 -5.49
N ASN A 87 2.51 -14.21 -6.51
CA ASN A 87 3.59 -15.12 -6.86
C ASN A 87 4.86 -14.75 -6.08
N LYS A 88 5.34 -15.68 -5.27
CA LYS A 88 6.57 -15.49 -4.46
C LYS A 88 7.79 -16.05 -5.16
N ASN A 89 8.93 -15.40 -4.93
CA ASN A 89 10.25 -15.87 -5.40
C ASN A 89 10.35 -16.06 -6.92
N ILE A 90 9.73 -15.18 -7.69
CA ILE A 90 9.94 -15.15 -9.14
C ILE A 90 11.34 -14.64 -9.46
N THR A 91 11.84 -14.98 -10.64
CA THR A 91 13.12 -14.44 -11.15
C THR A 91 12.86 -13.63 -12.40
N LEU A 92 13.23 -12.36 -12.39
CA LEU A 92 13.13 -11.46 -13.53
C LEU A 92 14.26 -11.71 -14.54
N PRO A 93 14.14 -11.27 -15.79
CA PRO A 93 15.17 -11.47 -16.84
C PRO A 93 16.56 -10.93 -16.46
N ASN A 94 16.63 -9.91 -15.63
CA ASN A 94 17.89 -9.35 -15.12
C ASN A 94 18.48 -10.14 -13.94
N GLY A 95 17.91 -11.30 -13.58
CA GLY A 95 18.36 -12.16 -12.50
C GLY A 95 17.90 -11.76 -11.09
N ILE A 96 17.15 -10.68 -10.96
CA ILE A 96 16.60 -10.25 -9.66
C ILE A 96 15.50 -11.21 -9.22
N LYS A 97 15.58 -11.67 -7.98
CA LYS A 97 14.53 -12.44 -7.31
C LYS A 97 13.63 -11.51 -6.52
N THR A 98 12.33 -11.63 -6.72
CA THR A 98 11.32 -10.77 -6.08
C THR A 98 9.98 -11.50 -6.00
N ASN A 99 8.92 -10.79 -5.63
CA ASN A 99 7.55 -11.27 -5.76
C ASN A 99 6.83 -10.49 -6.87
N SER A 100 5.72 -11.02 -7.33
CA SER A 100 4.83 -10.35 -8.27
C SER A 100 3.38 -10.48 -7.84
N LEU A 101 2.56 -9.57 -8.35
CA LEU A 101 1.11 -9.62 -8.22
C LEU A 101 0.51 -9.81 -9.60
N ARG A 102 -0.26 -10.89 -9.78
CA ARG A 102 -0.99 -11.21 -11.00
C ARG A 102 -2.47 -10.98 -10.79
N ILE A 103 -3.09 -10.28 -11.71
CA ILE A 103 -4.54 -10.12 -11.81
C ILE A 103 -4.99 -10.66 -13.14
N GLU A 104 -5.96 -11.58 -13.11
CA GLU A 104 -6.51 -12.24 -14.28
C GLU A 104 -8.02 -12.00 -14.35
N ASN A 105 -8.51 -11.65 -15.53
CA ASN A 105 -9.92 -11.47 -15.79
C ASN A 105 -10.63 -12.84 -15.79
N GLY A 106 -11.74 -12.91 -15.07
CA GLY A 106 -12.56 -14.12 -14.99
C GLY A 106 -13.37 -14.38 -16.27
N SER A 107 -14.36 -15.22 -16.17
CA SER A 107 -15.19 -15.65 -17.31
C SER A 107 -16.16 -14.58 -17.82
N ASN A 108 -16.26 -13.45 -17.18
CA ASN A 108 -17.20 -12.38 -17.56
C ASN A 108 -16.59 -11.43 -18.57
N THR A 109 -17.35 -11.10 -19.61
CA THR A 109 -16.97 -10.20 -20.72
C THR A 109 -17.28 -8.73 -20.47
N ASP A 110 -17.88 -8.37 -19.32
CA ASP A 110 -18.28 -6.97 -19.05
C ASP A 110 -17.19 -6.15 -18.34
N CYS A 111 -16.08 -6.78 -17.94
CA CYS A 111 -15.00 -6.09 -17.25
C CYS A 111 -14.12 -5.37 -18.27
N SER A 112 -14.11 -4.03 -18.23
CA SER A 112 -13.40 -3.22 -19.24
C SER A 112 -11.94 -2.94 -18.87
N PHE A 113 -11.53 -3.20 -17.61
CA PHE A 113 -10.19 -2.84 -17.14
C PHE A 113 -9.74 -3.59 -15.89
N PHE A 114 -8.43 -3.69 -15.72
CA PHE A 114 -7.82 -4.10 -14.47
C PHE A 114 -7.79 -2.93 -13.49
N HIS A 115 -8.68 -2.92 -12.52
CA HIS A 115 -8.68 -1.89 -11.50
C HIS A 115 -7.80 -2.32 -10.33
N ILE A 116 -6.50 -2.29 -10.55
CA ILE A 116 -5.49 -2.48 -9.52
C ILE A 116 -4.76 -1.17 -9.28
N ILE A 117 -4.76 -0.71 -8.05
CA ILE A 117 -4.28 0.61 -7.69
C ILE A 117 -3.45 0.60 -6.42
N GLN A 118 -2.51 1.53 -6.38
CA GLN A 118 -2.01 2.08 -5.13
C GLN A 118 -2.27 3.58 -5.08
N SER A 119 -2.84 4.05 -3.96
CA SER A 119 -2.98 5.47 -3.68
C SER A 119 -1.73 5.96 -2.95
N VAL A 120 -1.03 6.93 -3.55
CA VAL A 120 0.12 7.62 -2.98
C VAL A 120 -0.37 8.91 -2.36
N GLU A 121 -0.03 9.19 -1.09
CA GLU A 121 -0.36 10.46 -0.46
C GLU A 121 0.31 11.61 -1.21
N SER A 122 -0.49 12.58 -1.65
CA SER A 122 0.02 13.76 -2.34
C SER A 122 0.47 14.82 -1.34
N GLU A 123 1.55 15.48 -1.68
CA GLU A 123 2.17 16.57 -0.93
C GLU A 123 2.18 17.82 -1.79
N GLU A 124 2.00 19.01 -1.20
CA GLU A 124 1.96 20.27 -1.93
C GLU A 124 3.23 20.51 -2.77
N TRP A 125 4.39 20.10 -2.27
CA TRP A 125 5.67 20.24 -2.97
C TRP A 125 5.76 19.40 -4.26
N MET A 126 4.89 18.40 -4.45
CA MET A 126 4.82 17.59 -5.68
C MET A 126 4.25 18.39 -6.86
N SER A 127 3.53 19.49 -6.60
CA SER A 127 2.87 20.30 -7.62
C SER A 127 3.85 20.81 -8.66
N GLY A 128 3.49 20.67 -9.94
CA GLY A 128 4.28 21.12 -11.09
C GLY A 128 5.58 20.34 -11.34
N ARG A 129 5.83 19.28 -10.59
CA ARG A 129 7.03 18.45 -10.77
C ARG A 129 6.74 17.25 -11.65
N THR A 130 7.78 16.68 -12.23
CA THR A 130 7.69 15.44 -12.99
C THR A 130 8.13 14.27 -12.13
N PHE A 131 7.32 13.23 -12.13
CA PHE A 131 7.66 11.92 -11.54
C PHE A 131 7.78 10.87 -12.62
N THR A 132 8.55 9.84 -12.34
CA THR A 132 8.67 8.66 -13.21
C THR A 132 8.12 7.45 -12.47
N ILE A 133 7.24 6.71 -13.14
CA ILE A 133 6.81 5.37 -12.72
C ILE A 133 7.62 4.36 -13.50
N SER A 134 8.09 3.32 -12.82
CA SER A 134 8.76 2.19 -13.48
C SER A 134 8.40 0.87 -12.80
N TYR A 135 8.30 -0.19 -13.59
CA TYR A 135 8.01 -1.54 -13.10
C TYR A 135 8.34 -2.59 -14.15
N TRP A 136 8.45 -3.83 -13.72
CA TRP A 136 8.42 -4.99 -14.59
C TRP A 136 6.99 -5.48 -14.75
N TYR A 137 6.63 -5.90 -15.95
CA TYR A 137 5.31 -6.44 -16.24
C TYR A 137 5.37 -7.63 -17.17
N LYS A 138 4.31 -8.42 -17.17
CA LYS A 138 4.05 -9.53 -18.04
C LYS A 138 2.56 -9.62 -18.31
N THR A 139 2.13 -9.72 -19.57
CA THR A 139 0.71 -9.73 -19.95
C THR A 139 0.49 -10.50 -21.24
N ASN A 140 -0.71 -11.05 -21.43
CA ASN A 140 -1.22 -11.54 -22.70
C ASN A 140 -2.26 -10.60 -23.32
N SER A 141 -2.70 -9.57 -22.57
CA SER A 141 -3.76 -8.67 -23.01
C SER A 141 -3.22 -7.59 -23.96
N THR A 142 -3.83 -7.49 -25.14
CA THR A 142 -3.41 -6.55 -26.20
C THR A 142 -3.77 -5.11 -25.85
N GLU A 143 -2.95 -4.17 -26.32
CA GLU A 143 -3.18 -2.73 -26.27
C GLU A 143 -3.38 -2.15 -24.84
N MET A 144 -2.86 -2.82 -23.81
CA MET A 144 -2.99 -2.34 -22.44
C MET A 144 -2.20 -1.07 -22.21
N GLN A 145 -2.84 -0.09 -21.59
CA GLN A 145 -2.24 1.18 -21.16
C GLN A 145 -2.25 1.33 -19.64
N PRO A 146 -1.17 1.80 -19.02
CA PRO A 146 -1.19 2.26 -17.64
C PRO A 146 -1.99 3.57 -17.49
N ARG A 147 -2.28 3.94 -16.24
CA ARG A 147 -2.98 5.19 -15.91
C ARG A 147 -2.52 5.73 -14.59
N TYR A 148 -2.55 7.05 -14.40
CA TYR A 148 -2.64 7.64 -13.09
C TYR A 148 -3.87 8.55 -12.99
N CYS A 149 -4.38 8.72 -11.80
CA CYS A 149 -5.46 9.67 -11.51
C CYS A 149 -5.09 10.49 -10.27
N ASP A 150 -5.53 11.73 -10.25
CA ASP A 150 -5.48 12.63 -9.10
C ASP A 150 -6.86 13.27 -8.90
N SER A 151 -6.98 14.22 -8.00
CA SER A 151 -8.23 14.93 -7.73
C SER A 151 -8.75 15.80 -8.90
N ILE A 152 -7.93 16.02 -9.92
CA ILE A 152 -8.25 16.88 -11.08
C ILE A 152 -8.70 16.02 -12.26
N GLY A 153 -8.17 14.83 -12.40
CA GLY A 153 -8.53 13.92 -13.48
C GLY A 153 -7.61 12.72 -13.61
N CYS A 154 -7.78 12.00 -14.71
CA CYS A 154 -7.01 10.82 -15.03
C CYS A 154 -6.21 11.01 -16.31
N PHE A 155 -4.99 10.59 -16.30
CA PHE A 155 -4.04 10.65 -17.41
C PHE A 155 -3.60 9.24 -17.82
N LYS A 156 -3.59 8.98 -19.12
CA LYS A 156 -3.03 7.77 -19.74
C LYS A 156 -1.84 8.19 -20.59
N PRO A 157 -0.63 7.73 -20.27
CA PRO A 157 0.52 7.97 -21.13
C PRO A 157 0.34 7.25 -22.47
N ASP A 158 0.92 7.79 -23.55
CA ASP A 158 0.91 7.12 -24.86
C ASP A 158 1.96 5.99 -24.87
N VAL A 159 1.73 5.01 -24.02
CA VAL A 159 2.59 3.84 -23.80
C VAL A 159 1.72 2.60 -23.75
N TYR A 160 2.10 1.56 -24.46
CA TYR A 160 1.39 0.29 -24.53
C TYR A 160 2.26 -0.85 -24.04
N LEU A 161 1.63 -1.79 -23.33
CA LEU A 161 2.29 -2.99 -22.88
C LEU A 161 2.39 -4.02 -24.01
N ILE A 162 3.50 -4.76 -24.08
CA ILE A 162 3.73 -5.82 -25.06
C ILE A 162 3.05 -7.11 -24.56
N PRO A 163 2.13 -7.71 -25.33
CA PRO A 163 1.31 -8.85 -24.88
C PRO A 163 1.88 -10.21 -25.32
N ASP A 164 3.15 -10.47 -25.04
CA ASP A 164 3.86 -11.69 -25.48
C ASP A 164 4.10 -12.71 -24.36
N GLU A 165 3.53 -12.46 -23.18
CA GLU A 165 3.68 -13.29 -21.99
C GLU A 165 5.11 -13.39 -21.45
N GLU A 166 5.97 -12.44 -21.83
CA GLU A 166 7.33 -12.33 -21.33
C GLU A 166 7.47 -11.12 -20.38
N TRP A 167 8.50 -11.13 -19.55
CA TRP A 167 8.77 -10.02 -18.64
C TRP A 167 9.45 -8.86 -19.36
N HIS A 168 8.80 -7.69 -19.33
CA HIS A 168 9.32 -6.43 -19.86
C HIS A 168 9.46 -5.40 -18.75
N PHE A 169 10.46 -4.54 -18.89
CA PHE A 169 10.59 -3.33 -18.05
C PHE A 169 9.99 -2.15 -18.79
N ILE A 170 9.20 -1.35 -18.07
CA ILE A 170 8.60 -0.12 -18.59
C ILE A 170 8.82 1.04 -17.64
N SER A 171 8.94 2.23 -18.19
CA SER A 171 8.88 3.49 -17.45
C SER A 171 8.11 4.55 -18.22
N TRP A 172 7.41 5.42 -17.48
CA TRP A 172 6.67 6.53 -18.06
C TRP A 172 6.58 7.69 -17.07
N LYS A 173 6.31 8.89 -17.59
CA LYS A 173 6.36 10.14 -16.82
C LYS A 173 4.97 10.57 -16.38
N ILE A 174 4.89 11.12 -15.17
CA ILE A 174 3.73 11.81 -14.63
C ILE A 174 4.09 13.28 -14.48
N PRO A 175 3.60 14.17 -15.35
CA PRO A 175 3.67 15.60 -15.10
C PRO A 175 2.59 15.97 -14.08
N MET A 176 2.98 16.22 -12.82
CA MET A 176 2.03 16.63 -11.79
C MET A 176 1.43 17.99 -12.12
N PRO A 177 0.12 18.17 -11.91
CA PRO A 177 -0.50 19.49 -12.05
C PRO A 177 0.08 20.49 -11.06
N THR A 178 -0.07 21.79 -11.35
CA THR A 178 0.50 22.88 -10.54
C THR A 178 -0.26 23.16 -9.23
N ASN A 179 -1.35 22.45 -9.00
CA ASN A 179 -2.24 22.66 -7.84
C ASN A 179 -2.74 21.34 -7.27
N VAL A 180 -1.83 20.37 -7.08
CA VAL A 180 -2.19 19.10 -6.40
C VAL A 180 -2.58 19.39 -4.96
N PRO A 181 -3.83 19.13 -4.53
CA PRO A 181 -4.22 19.33 -3.15
C PRO A 181 -3.48 18.35 -2.22
N PHE A 182 -3.12 18.83 -1.04
CA PHE A 182 -2.52 17.99 -0.02
C PHE A 182 -3.47 16.84 0.38
N GLY A 183 -2.93 15.64 0.50
CA GLY A 183 -3.66 14.45 0.98
C GLY A 183 -4.69 13.86 0.02
N SER A 184 -4.87 14.41 -1.20
CA SER A 184 -5.91 13.95 -2.14
C SER A 184 -5.64 12.56 -2.76
N GLY A 185 -4.45 12.01 -2.56
CA GLY A 185 -4.03 10.73 -3.10
C GLY A 185 -3.82 10.73 -4.63
N ILE A 186 -2.71 10.20 -5.06
CA ILE A 186 -2.42 9.93 -6.47
C ILE A 186 -2.61 8.43 -6.69
N GLN A 187 -3.57 8.06 -7.53
CA GLN A 187 -3.83 6.66 -7.85
C GLN A 187 -2.97 6.21 -9.02
N ILE A 188 -2.16 5.21 -8.81
CA ILE A 188 -1.30 4.59 -9.82
C ILE A 188 -1.91 3.26 -10.22
N HIS A 189 -2.14 3.10 -11.53
CA HIS A 189 -2.63 1.86 -12.15
C HIS A 189 -1.58 1.35 -13.14
N PRO A 190 -0.82 0.30 -12.81
CA PRO A 190 0.21 -0.25 -13.70
C PRO A 190 -0.32 -0.75 -15.04
N ALA A 191 -1.53 -1.30 -15.06
CA ALA A 191 -2.29 -1.57 -16.27
C ALA A 191 -3.75 -1.24 -16.02
N PHE A 192 -4.40 -0.57 -16.95
CA PHE A 192 -5.76 -0.12 -16.69
C PHE A 192 -6.74 -0.67 -17.73
N GLN A 193 -6.64 -0.29 -18.99
CA GLN A 193 -7.61 -0.71 -20.01
C GLN A 193 -6.94 -0.86 -21.39
N LYS A 194 -7.62 -1.57 -22.29
CA LYS A 194 -7.28 -1.60 -23.71
C LYS A 194 -7.47 -0.22 -24.35
N LYS A 195 -6.67 0.11 -25.35
CA LYS A 195 -6.80 1.38 -26.12
C LYS A 195 -8.17 1.53 -26.76
N SER A 196 -8.67 0.44 -27.31
CA SER A 196 -10.00 0.36 -27.91
C SER A 196 -11.15 0.60 -26.93
N SER A 197 -10.88 0.55 -25.62
CA SER A 197 -11.89 0.51 -24.54
C SER A 197 -12.81 -0.72 -24.59
N ASP A 198 -12.42 -1.74 -25.38
CA ASP A 198 -13.12 -3.02 -25.40
C ASP A 198 -12.99 -3.74 -24.05
N PRO A 199 -13.96 -4.58 -23.72
CA PRO A 199 -13.85 -5.43 -22.54
C PRO A 199 -12.59 -6.30 -22.57
N LEU A 200 -12.12 -6.66 -21.38
CA LEU A 200 -11.09 -7.68 -21.24
C LEU A 200 -11.65 -9.05 -21.62
N ASP A 201 -10.87 -9.82 -22.33
CA ASP A 201 -11.24 -11.21 -22.63
C ASP A 201 -11.07 -12.09 -21.38
N PRO A 202 -11.86 -13.16 -21.24
CA PRO A 202 -11.61 -14.16 -20.21
C PRO A 202 -10.20 -14.73 -20.31
N GLY A 203 -9.46 -14.71 -19.22
CA GLY A 203 -8.07 -15.13 -19.18
C GLY A 203 -7.05 -14.04 -19.56
N ASP A 204 -7.50 -12.83 -19.94
CA ASP A 204 -6.62 -11.67 -20.00
C ASP A 204 -6.00 -11.42 -18.63
N TYR A 205 -4.70 -11.18 -18.55
CA TYR A 205 -4.02 -10.93 -17.29
C TYR A 205 -2.97 -9.85 -17.39
N ILE A 206 -2.66 -9.28 -16.25
CA ILE A 206 -1.43 -8.52 -15.99
C ILE A 206 -0.74 -9.07 -14.75
N GLU A 207 0.56 -9.25 -14.84
CA GLU A 207 1.44 -9.54 -13.73
C GLU A 207 2.53 -8.47 -13.67
N PHE A 208 2.84 -7.95 -12.48
CA PHE A 208 3.81 -6.88 -12.33
C PHE A 208 4.63 -7.02 -11.05
N ALA A 209 5.84 -6.47 -11.10
CA ALA A 209 6.84 -6.56 -10.04
C ALA A 209 7.68 -5.29 -9.96
N LEU A 210 8.23 -4.99 -8.79
CA LEU A 210 9.17 -3.89 -8.54
C LEU A 210 8.61 -2.53 -9.00
N VAL A 211 7.40 -2.21 -8.56
CA VAL A 211 6.76 -0.93 -8.90
C VAL A 211 7.41 0.20 -8.12
N GLN A 212 7.86 1.22 -8.81
CA GLN A 212 8.52 2.39 -8.24
C GLN A 212 7.96 3.68 -8.84
N MET A 213 7.72 4.66 -7.98
CA MET A 213 7.45 6.05 -8.35
C MET A 213 8.52 6.93 -7.74
N GLU A 214 9.22 7.70 -8.56
CA GLU A 214 10.34 8.53 -8.12
C GLU A 214 10.27 9.94 -8.73
N LEU A 215 10.84 10.92 -8.02
CA LEU A 215 10.95 12.28 -8.52
C LEU A 215 11.98 12.32 -9.67
N GLY A 216 11.65 13.06 -10.72
CA GLY A 216 12.49 13.23 -11.91
C GLY A 216 11.88 12.58 -13.14
N ASP A 217 12.60 12.63 -14.24
CA ASP A 217 12.13 12.21 -15.55
C ASP A 217 12.84 10.98 -16.12
N VAL A 218 13.64 10.31 -15.30
CA VAL A 218 14.41 9.12 -15.66
C VAL A 218 14.20 8.05 -14.60
N ALA A 219 13.82 6.85 -15.02
CA ALA A 219 13.76 5.69 -14.15
C ALA A 219 15.15 5.27 -13.70
N THR A 220 15.31 5.03 -12.41
CA THR A 220 16.56 4.52 -11.84
C THR A 220 16.37 3.10 -11.32
N SER A 221 17.43 2.48 -10.78
CA SER A 221 17.32 1.14 -10.19
C SER A 221 16.33 1.14 -9.02
N TYR A 222 15.60 0.02 -8.85
CA TYR A 222 14.62 -0.13 -7.77
C TYR A 222 15.24 0.12 -6.40
N GLU A 223 14.56 0.93 -5.57
CA GLU A 223 14.97 1.21 -4.19
C GLU A 223 14.55 0.05 -3.27
N TRP A 224 15.54 -0.71 -2.83
CA TRP A 224 15.33 -1.76 -1.85
C TRP A 224 15.33 -1.18 -0.44
N ARG A 225 14.22 -1.30 0.25
CA ARG A 225 14.13 -1.02 1.70
C ARG A 225 14.30 -2.32 2.47
N SER A 226 14.69 -2.26 3.72
CA SER A 226 14.63 -3.44 4.58
C SER A 226 13.18 -3.90 4.78
N PHE A 227 12.98 -5.16 5.17
CA PHE A 227 11.63 -5.67 5.46
C PHE A 227 10.93 -4.82 6.54
N ASN A 228 11.67 -4.45 7.59
CA ASN A 228 11.11 -3.67 8.69
C ASN A 228 10.73 -2.24 8.30
N GLU A 229 11.53 -1.58 7.46
CA GLU A 229 11.20 -0.26 6.93
C GLU A 229 9.92 -0.31 6.10
N GLU A 230 9.80 -1.27 5.20
CA GLU A 230 8.61 -1.44 4.37
C GLU A 230 7.37 -1.78 5.21
N LEU A 231 7.54 -2.64 6.23
CA LEU A 231 6.46 -2.99 7.15
C LEU A 231 5.98 -1.79 7.98
N LEU A 232 6.91 -0.95 8.47
CA LEU A 232 6.53 0.28 9.18
C LEU A 232 5.76 1.26 8.29
N LEU A 233 6.12 1.36 7.00
CA LEU A 233 5.35 2.15 6.04
C LEU A 233 3.95 1.57 5.82
N ALA A 234 3.81 0.24 5.75
CA ALA A 234 2.52 -0.43 5.64
C ALA A 234 1.67 -0.28 6.90
N TYR A 235 2.27 -0.29 8.08
CA TYR A 235 1.59 -0.10 9.37
C TYR A 235 0.89 1.25 9.50
N ARG A 236 1.28 2.24 8.74
CA ARG A 236 0.56 3.52 8.68
C ARG A 236 -0.88 3.36 8.18
N TYR A 237 -1.19 2.27 7.50
CA TYR A 237 -2.48 2.02 6.85
C TYR A 237 -3.22 0.81 7.40
N TYR A 238 -2.48 -0.23 7.77
CA TYR A 238 -3.08 -1.47 8.24
C TYR A 238 -2.19 -2.16 9.27
N GLN A 239 -2.80 -2.60 10.36
CA GLN A 239 -2.11 -3.32 11.42
C GLN A 239 -2.95 -4.49 11.93
N THR A 240 -2.27 -5.54 12.33
CA THR A 240 -2.88 -6.69 13.02
C THR A 240 -2.27 -6.85 14.40
N HIS A 241 -3.11 -7.10 15.40
CA HIS A 241 -2.70 -7.25 16.79
C HIS A 241 -3.37 -8.48 17.43
N THR A 242 -2.58 -9.34 18.04
CA THR A 242 -3.10 -10.45 18.86
C THR A 242 -3.56 -9.99 20.24
N VAL A 243 -2.92 -8.93 20.72
CA VAL A 243 -3.30 -8.22 21.96
C VAL A 243 -3.60 -6.79 21.56
N LEU A 244 -4.83 -6.33 21.81
CA LEU A 244 -5.23 -4.97 21.46
C LEU A 244 -4.62 -3.96 22.42
N GLY A 245 -4.75 -4.18 23.72
CA GLY A 245 -4.21 -3.31 24.74
C GLY A 245 -4.74 -3.62 26.13
N SER A 246 -4.13 -2.98 27.12
CA SER A 246 -4.63 -2.99 28.50
C SER A 246 -5.62 -1.84 28.71
N GLY A 247 -6.56 -2.03 29.63
CA GLY A 247 -7.58 -1.03 29.88
C GLY A 247 -8.36 -1.26 31.17
N THR A 248 -9.51 -0.61 31.26
CA THR A 248 -10.37 -0.66 32.44
C THR A 248 -11.84 -0.74 32.04
N TRP A 249 -12.63 -1.34 32.90
CA TRP A 249 -14.08 -1.35 32.79
C TRP A 249 -14.66 0.03 33.18
N ASN A 250 -15.45 0.59 32.29
CA ASN A 250 -16.16 1.85 32.47
C ASN A 250 -17.68 1.62 32.68
N GLY A 251 -18.01 0.65 33.48
CA GLY A 251 -19.40 0.26 33.77
C GLY A 251 -19.76 -1.10 33.18
N PRO A 252 -21.00 -1.56 33.44
CA PRO A 252 -21.47 -2.83 32.96
C PRO A 252 -21.42 -2.90 31.41
N GLY A 253 -20.72 -3.91 30.88
CA GLY A 253 -20.69 -4.16 29.43
C GLY A 253 -19.79 -3.24 28.63
N SER A 254 -18.94 -2.40 29.23
CA SER A 254 -18.05 -1.50 28.48
C SER A 254 -16.62 -1.56 29.00
N PHE A 255 -15.69 -1.93 28.15
CA PHE A 255 -14.25 -1.99 28.43
C PHE A 255 -13.50 -1.00 27.55
N PHE A 256 -12.73 -0.11 28.15
CA PHE A 256 -11.88 0.85 27.47
C PHE A 256 -10.43 0.37 27.50
N CYS A 257 -9.80 0.23 26.36
CA CYS A 257 -8.38 -0.05 26.27
C CYS A 257 -7.65 0.98 25.42
N VAL A 258 -6.38 1.19 25.76
CA VAL A 258 -5.48 2.07 24.99
C VAL A 258 -4.66 1.20 24.05
N VAL A 259 -4.74 1.52 22.78
CA VAL A 259 -3.93 0.90 21.73
C VAL A 259 -2.83 1.86 21.34
N ASN A 260 -1.59 1.38 21.31
CA ASN A 260 -0.45 2.14 20.83
C ASN A 260 -0.03 1.59 19.47
N SER A 261 -0.07 2.41 18.44
CA SER A 261 0.46 2.09 17.13
C SER A 261 1.98 2.33 17.09
N PRO A 262 2.78 1.45 16.49
CA PRO A 262 4.23 1.65 16.35
C PRO A 262 4.58 2.84 15.47
N VAL A 263 3.66 3.29 14.63
CA VAL A 263 3.78 4.49 13.78
C VAL A 263 2.45 5.24 13.78
N PRO A 264 2.44 6.56 13.59
CA PRO A 264 1.19 7.29 13.39
C PRO A 264 0.42 6.72 12.20
N MET A 265 -0.81 6.30 12.42
CA MET A 265 -1.67 5.85 11.32
C MET A 265 -2.11 7.05 10.47
N ARG A 266 -2.51 6.79 9.22
CA ARG A 266 -2.90 7.84 8.29
C ARG A 266 -4.13 8.62 8.77
N GLU A 267 -5.08 7.91 9.33
CA GLU A 267 -6.31 8.45 9.92
C GLU A 267 -6.74 7.57 11.09
N VAL A 268 -7.81 7.94 11.76
CA VAL A 268 -8.40 7.10 12.81
C VAL A 268 -8.87 5.78 12.19
N PRO A 269 -8.31 4.64 12.57
CA PRO A 269 -8.62 3.38 11.93
C PRO A 269 -10.01 2.86 12.27
N VAL A 270 -10.58 2.12 11.35
CA VAL A 270 -11.71 1.23 11.67
C VAL A 270 -11.16 0.01 12.38
N ILE A 271 -11.75 -0.36 13.52
CA ILE A 271 -11.38 -1.58 14.22
C ILE A 271 -12.33 -2.73 13.85
N SER A 272 -11.75 -3.87 13.55
CA SER A 272 -12.48 -5.11 13.29
C SER A 272 -11.68 -6.31 13.77
N THR A 273 -12.16 -7.51 13.49
CA THR A 273 -11.40 -8.74 13.66
C THR A 273 -11.19 -9.40 12.30
N LYS A 274 -10.16 -10.21 12.15
CA LYS A 274 -9.85 -10.89 10.90
C LYS A 274 -10.99 -11.82 10.44
N SER A 275 -11.65 -12.49 11.37
CA SER A 275 -12.79 -13.37 11.06
C SER A 275 -14.09 -12.61 10.77
N GLY A 276 -14.12 -11.28 10.98
CA GLY A 276 -15.32 -10.47 10.89
C GLY A 276 -16.31 -10.66 12.06
N GLY A 277 -15.94 -11.45 13.07
CA GLY A 277 -16.76 -11.72 14.24
C GLY A 277 -16.03 -11.43 15.55
N TRP A 278 -16.72 -10.89 16.52
CA TRP A 278 -16.16 -10.51 17.83
C TRP A 278 -16.20 -11.65 18.86
N SER A 279 -16.76 -12.82 18.51
CA SER A 279 -16.97 -13.95 19.43
C SER A 279 -15.67 -14.58 19.95
N ASN A 280 -14.56 -14.38 19.24
CA ASN A 280 -13.24 -14.92 19.59
C ASN A 280 -12.38 -13.92 20.36
N ILE A 281 -12.96 -12.81 20.79
CA ILE A 281 -12.28 -11.77 21.57
C ILE A 281 -12.65 -11.92 23.03
N ASN A 282 -11.65 -12.01 23.88
CA ASN A 282 -11.80 -12.09 25.31
C ASN A 282 -11.16 -10.89 25.98
N ILE A 283 -11.73 -10.45 27.08
CA ILE A 283 -11.08 -9.51 27.98
C ILE A 283 -10.64 -10.33 29.20
N GLU A 284 -9.33 -10.54 29.28
CA GLU A 284 -8.70 -11.23 30.40
C GLU A 284 -8.39 -10.21 31.51
N TYR A 285 -8.84 -10.48 32.71
CA TYR A 285 -8.53 -9.70 33.92
C TYR A 285 -8.18 -10.63 35.06
N ASP A 286 -7.25 -10.20 35.89
CA ASP A 286 -6.86 -10.90 37.11
C ASP A 286 -7.79 -10.51 38.25
N ASP A 287 -8.80 -11.31 38.45
CA ASP A 287 -9.47 -11.39 39.75
C ASP A 287 -8.87 -12.64 40.41
N ALA A 288 -8.15 -12.48 41.45
CA ALA A 288 -7.19 -13.39 42.11
C ALA A 288 -7.54 -14.91 42.15
N TYR A 289 -8.64 -15.35 41.53
CA TYR A 289 -9.10 -16.75 41.52
C TYR A 289 -9.78 -17.26 40.23
N ASN A 290 -10.14 -16.38 39.27
CA ASN A 290 -10.74 -16.85 38.00
C ASN A 290 -10.45 -15.90 36.83
N VAL A 291 -9.75 -16.38 35.81
CA VAL A 291 -9.71 -15.74 34.51
C VAL A 291 -11.05 -16.00 33.83
N THR A 292 -12.02 -15.13 34.04
CA THR A 292 -13.28 -15.18 33.30
C THR A 292 -13.26 -14.18 32.17
N GLY A 293 -13.09 -14.67 30.92
CA GLY A 293 -13.19 -13.86 29.73
C GLY A 293 -14.60 -13.30 29.54
N GLY A 294 -14.72 -12.01 29.32
CA GLY A 294 -15.95 -11.42 28.81
C GLY A 294 -15.97 -11.53 27.28
N SER A 295 -17.00 -12.15 26.70
CA SER A 295 -17.14 -12.19 25.26
C SER A 295 -17.44 -10.79 24.70
N VAL A 296 -16.65 -10.31 23.73
CA VAL A 296 -16.85 -9.01 23.08
C VAL A 296 -17.92 -9.13 22.01
N THR A 297 -18.87 -8.22 21.99
CA THR A 297 -19.95 -8.18 21.00
C THR A 297 -19.73 -7.11 19.93
N HIS A 298 -18.99 -6.06 20.25
CA HIS A 298 -18.70 -4.97 19.34
C HIS A 298 -17.48 -4.19 19.82
N GLY A 299 -16.74 -3.59 18.89
CA GLY A 299 -15.64 -2.67 19.18
C GLY A 299 -15.76 -1.40 18.35
N SER A 300 -15.41 -0.28 18.92
CA SER A 300 -15.34 1.01 18.25
C SER A 300 -14.11 1.78 18.70
N VAL A 301 -13.51 2.54 17.79
CA VAL A 301 -12.41 3.44 18.11
C VAL A 301 -12.99 4.80 18.49
N GLN A 302 -12.61 5.29 19.66
CA GLN A 302 -12.78 6.69 20.00
C GLN A 302 -11.42 7.36 19.79
N GLY A 303 -11.24 7.93 18.60
CA GLY A 303 -10.04 8.69 18.27
C GLY A 303 -10.07 10.07 18.89
N SER A 304 -8.90 10.62 19.20
CA SER A 304 -8.75 12.06 19.34
C SER A 304 -9.15 12.70 18.01
N THR A 305 -9.96 13.76 18.07
CA THR A 305 -10.25 14.59 16.88
C THR A 305 -9.04 15.42 16.44
N ASP A 306 -7.95 15.35 17.19
CA ASP A 306 -6.68 15.96 16.83
C ASP A 306 -5.87 14.98 15.98
N ILE A 307 -5.86 15.23 14.67
CA ILE A 307 -5.17 14.44 13.63
C ILE A 307 -3.65 14.40 13.86
N SER A 308 -3.12 15.20 14.77
CA SER A 308 -1.68 15.30 15.02
C SER A 308 -1.06 14.09 15.75
N ASP A 309 -1.86 13.25 16.41
CA ASP A 309 -1.36 12.04 17.10
C ASP A 309 -2.27 10.82 16.89
N VAL A 310 -2.29 10.29 15.69
CA VAL A 310 -2.95 9.02 15.33
C VAL A 310 -2.11 7.80 15.72
N SER A 311 -1.23 7.90 16.70
CA SER A 311 -0.45 6.79 17.25
C SER A 311 -1.06 6.15 18.50
N LYS A 312 -2.06 6.80 19.08
CA LYS A 312 -2.76 6.31 20.29
C LYS A 312 -4.26 6.40 20.11
N PHE A 313 -4.95 5.30 20.38
CA PHE A 313 -6.39 5.21 20.27
C PHE A 313 -6.98 4.68 21.56
N VAL A 314 -8.15 5.19 21.94
CA VAL A 314 -9.00 4.54 22.93
C VAL A 314 -9.99 3.68 22.16
N VAL A 315 -9.97 2.39 22.45
CA VAL A 315 -10.92 1.44 21.91
C VAL A 315 -11.93 1.09 22.97
N THR A 316 -13.21 1.24 22.63
CA THR A 316 -14.32 0.79 23.48
C THR A 316 -14.78 -0.58 22.97
N LEU A 317 -14.72 -1.58 23.82
CA LEU A 317 -15.25 -2.90 23.56
C LEU A 317 -16.55 -3.07 24.35
N THR A 318 -17.63 -3.39 23.66
CA THR A 318 -18.91 -3.74 24.29
C THR A 318 -18.95 -5.23 24.55
N THR A 319 -19.30 -5.63 25.76
CA THR A 319 -19.30 -7.03 26.17
C THR A 319 -20.69 -7.49 26.60
N SER A 320 -20.93 -8.77 26.53
CA SER A 320 -22.17 -9.39 27.05
C SER A 320 -22.17 -9.58 28.56
N GLY A 321 -21.01 -9.41 29.23
CA GLY A 321 -20.85 -9.55 30.67
C GLY A 321 -20.93 -8.22 31.40
N SER A 322 -21.37 -8.24 32.67
CA SER A 322 -21.40 -7.07 33.53
C SER A 322 -20.23 -7.16 34.51
N GLN A 323 -19.32 -6.19 34.41
CA GLN A 323 -18.18 -6.07 35.35
C GLN A 323 -18.22 -4.76 36.11
N THR A 324 -17.56 -4.74 37.26
CA THR A 324 -17.50 -3.55 38.12
C THR A 324 -16.56 -2.51 37.50
N THR A 325 -17.00 -1.25 37.49
CA THR A 325 -16.19 -0.12 37.04
C THR A 325 -14.85 -0.05 37.77
N GLY A 326 -13.76 0.19 37.02
CA GLY A 326 -12.42 0.39 37.58
C GLY A 326 -11.53 -0.86 37.60
N TYR A 327 -12.07 -2.05 37.34
CA TYR A 327 -11.22 -3.23 37.20
C TYR A 327 -10.37 -3.13 35.93
N GLY A 328 -9.09 -3.45 36.03
CA GLY A 328 -8.17 -3.54 34.91
C GLY A 328 -8.35 -4.85 34.13
N GLY A 329 -7.90 -4.88 32.88
CA GLY A 329 -7.91 -6.07 32.06
C GLY A 329 -7.09 -5.89 30.78
N VAL A 330 -6.96 -6.96 30.00
CA VAL A 330 -6.30 -6.97 28.69
C VAL A 330 -7.24 -7.57 27.66
N ALA A 331 -7.45 -6.87 26.55
CA ALA A 331 -8.21 -7.39 25.44
C ALA A 331 -7.31 -8.26 24.56
N VAL A 332 -7.63 -9.53 24.44
CA VAL A 332 -6.86 -10.53 23.69
C VAL A 332 -7.76 -11.24 22.68
N CYS A 333 -7.18 -11.63 21.53
CA CYS A 333 -7.81 -12.58 20.63
C CYS A 333 -7.54 -14.01 21.12
N ASP A 334 -8.54 -14.87 21.04
CA ASP A 334 -8.36 -16.29 21.29
C ASP A 334 -7.28 -16.85 20.36
N ARG A 335 -6.34 -17.62 20.93
CA ARG A 335 -5.08 -18.06 20.30
C ARG A 335 -5.23 -18.90 19.02
N ASN A 336 -6.45 -19.19 18.59
CA ASN A 336 -6.76 -20.16 17.55
C ASN A 336 -7.07 -19.58 16.17
N ASN A 337 -6.65 -18.37 15.81
CA ASN A 337 -6.68 -17.77 14.45
C ASN A 337 -7.44 -16.45 14.30
N ASP A 338 -7.69 -15.69 15.33
CA ASP A 338 -8.25 -14.35 15.16
C ASP A 338 -7.28 -13.25 15.61
N TRP A 339 -7.38 -12.09 14.98
CA TRP A 339 -6.60 -10.90 15.30
C TRP A 339 -7.48 -9.66 15.25
N PHE A 340 -7.16 -8.70 16.09
CA PHE A 340 -7.67 -7.35 15.91
C PHE A 340 -7.03 -6.72 14.67
N VAL A 341 -7.84 -6.00 13.93
CA VAL A 341 -7.44 -5.29 12.73
C VAL A 341 -7.70 -3.81 12.94
N LEU A 342 -6.69 -2.99 12.69
CA LEU A 342 -6.79 -1.54 12.57
C LEU A 342 -6.60 -1.19 11.09
N ASP A 343 -7.63 -0.67 10.45
CA ASP A 343 -7.66 -0.37 9.03
C ASP A 343 -7.89 1.13 8.79
N ALA A 344 -6.89 1.79 8.23
CA ALA A 344 -6.90 3.18 7.82
C ALA A 344 -6.53 3.32 6.32
N ASP A 345 -6.78 2.29 5.52
CA ASP A 345 -6.56 2.34 4.06
C ASP A 345 -7.54 3.29 3.38
N LEU A 346 -7.06 3.87 2.28
CA LEU A 346 -7.80 4.82 1.44
C LEU A 346 -8.81 4.14 0.55
#